data_92de141c5cf219c6521b87863da97cb6
#
_entry.id   92de141c5cf219c6521b87863da97cb6
#
_cell.length_a   1.000
_cell.length_b   1.000
_cell.length_c   1.000
_cell.angle_alpha   90.00
_cell.angle_beta   90.00
_cell.angle_gamma   90.00
#
_symmetry.space_group_name_H-M   'P 1'
#
loop_
_entity.id
_entity.type
_entity.pdbx_description
1 polymer ?
#
loop_
_entity_poly.entity_id
_entity_poly.type
_entity_poly.pdbx_seq_one_letter_code
_entity_poly.pdbx_strand_id
1 'polypeptide(L)'
;MLNLDAFRHCRFLKPAMIASVFALALPFSFVPLSAARAAEVGVTDKDIKVGILGSLTGPAAIFGTGNLAGATIAFEEINAAGGVNGRKIEWISLDDESSPPKAIAAYKRLVDQEKVFAVFGPASSAVGQALVPTFKASTTPTFVSIFSTPAVTEPPIPMLFRTGVMNDRQQGSAIADYVVDSLGAKKIALVSQSDEYGKRGGEAVVARLAERKMALVSNEVFNISDTDFTAQISRTIQAAPDVLIVYGYPNPSAIITRQAKQLGLKAKIMGANSAGSRKYPQIVGEAAAGTQNILTLKVLPEGDDPAAVKFRTTFEKRFPDLARQGRPDLGDVLGYGGALVFLEGLKRAGPQLTQAGFVKALESLKGFETGLTLPTTFSATEREGNQSARIVEIQSDLTRKLLPVVVQAKGEKPK
;
A
#
# COMPACT_ATOMS: atom_id res chain seq x y z
N MET A 1 65.56 61.83 6.41
CA MET A 1 65.61 63.28 6.02
C MET A 1 64.23 63.83 6.34
N LEU A 2 64.15 64.51 7.48
CA LEU A 2 63.98 65.94 7.63
C LEU A 2 62.57 66.40 7.17
N ASN A 3 61.74 67.12 7.84
CA ASN A 3 61.78 67.98 9.00
C ASN A 3 60.32 68.35 9.33
N LEU A 4 59.82 68.25 10.51
CA LEU A 4 59.79 69.21 11.61
C LEU A 4 59.23 70.60 11.32
N ASP A 5 58.31 70.92 12.17
CA ASP A 5 58.00 72.20 12.78
C ASP A 5 56.87 73.05 12.15
N ALA A 6 56.08 73.78 12.83
CA ALA A 6 56.00 74.14 14.25
C ALA A 6 54.75 75.07 14.46
N PHE A 7 54.35 75.06 15.69
CA PHE A 7 53.88 76.20 16.50
C PHE A 7 52.48 76.86 16.36
N ARG A 8 51.71 76.66 17.40
CA ARG A 8 51.29 77.61 18.46
C ARG A 8 50.43 78.79 18.04
N HIS A 9 49.22 78.98 18.59
CA HIS A 9 48.94 79.79 19.78
C HIS A 9 47.44 79.79 20.12
N CYS A 10 47.17 79.51 21.36
CA CYS A 10 46.18 79.98 22.30
C CYS A 10 45.22 81.15 21.95
N ARG A 11 43.95 81.02 22.33
CA ARG A 11 43.36 81.92 23.36
C ARG A 11 41.90 81.54 23.68
N PHE A 12 41.61 81.56 24.94
CA PHE A 12 40.36 81.44 25.69
C PHE A 12 39.23 82.31 25.23
N LEU A 13 37.95 81.78 25.40
CA LEU A 13 36.88 82.44 26.17
C LEU A 13 35.66 81.56 26.27
N LYS A 14 35.14 81.45 27.50
CA LYS A 14 33.86 80.86 27.98
C LYS A 14 32.71 81.88 27.76
N PRO A 15 31.44 81.62 28.14
CA PRO A 15 30.66 80.38 28.31
C PRO A 15 29.18 80.47 27.75
N ALA A 16 28.46 79.30 27.85
CA ALA A 16 27.01 79.16 28.05
C ALA A 16 26.05 79.40 26.88
N MET A 17 25.44 78.26 26.45
CA MET A 17 23.98 78.16 26.38
C MET A 17 23.59 76.68 26.33
N ILE A 18 22.79 76.30 27.30
CA ILE A 18 22.14 74.99 27.42
C ILE A 18 20.99 74.96 26.39
N ALA A 19 21.07 74.11 25.36
CA ALA A 19 19.95 73.77 24.50
C ALA A 19 19.58 72.30 24.76
N SER A 20 18.50 72.10 25.44
CA SER A 20 17.89 70.80 25.68
C SER A 20 17.41 70.20 24.35
N VAL A 21 18.08 69.20 23.85
CA VAL A 21 17.60 68.39 22.75
C VAL A 21 16.74 67.27 23.35
N PHE A 22 15.41 67.46 23.23
CA PHE A 22 14.42 66.40 23.47
C PHE A 22 14.62 65.34 22.36
N ALA A 23 15.28 64.27 22.69
CA ALA A 23 15.31 63.04 21.83
C ALA A 23 13.93 62.41 21.87
N LEU A 24 13.16 62.61 20.83
CA LEU A 24 11.91 61.87 20.55
C LEU A 24 12.28 60.40 20.26
N ALA A 25 12.24 59.57 21.31
CA ALA A 25 12.36 58.10 21.16
C ALA A 25 11.05 57.60 20.53
N LEU A 26 11.02 57.46 19.23
CA LEU A 26 9.98 56.68 18.54
C LEU A 26 10.11 55.20 18.97
N PRO A 27 9.04 54.59 19.50
CA PRO A 27 9.06 53.17 19.77
C PRO A 27 9.20 52.43 18.41
N PHE A 28 10.35 51.83 18.16
CA PHE A 28 10.53 50.89 17.09
C PHE A 28 9.69 49.65 17.45
N SER A 29 8.44 49.60 16.99
CA SER A 29 7.62 48.43 17.08
C SER A 29 8.30 47.32 16.22
N PHE A 30 8.99 46.41 16.91
CA PHE A 30 9.43 45.17 16.30
C PHE A 30 8.15 44.40 15.89
N VAL A 31 7.71 44.57 14.66
CA VAL A 31 6.77 43.66 14.03
C VAL A 31 7.59 42.40 13.78
N PRO A 32 7.30 41.26 14.43
CA PRO A 32 7.99 40.03 14.11
C PRO A 32 7.68 39.73 12.63
N LEU A 33 8.73 39.77 11.81
CA LEU A 33 8.66 39.31 10.45
C LEU A 33 8.38 37.82 10.55
N SER A 34 7.10 37.42 10.56
CA SER A 34 6.71 36.04 10.35
C SER A 34 7.31 35.66 9.00
N ALA A 35 8.44 34.92 9.06
CA ALA A 35 9.02 34.33 7.86
C ALA A 35 7.89 33.59 7.16
N ALA A 36 7.41 34.10 6.04
CA ALA A 36 6.43 33.43 5.20
C ALA A 36 7.08 32.11 4.81
N ARG A 37 6.69 31.05 5.51
CA ARG A 37 7.13 29.70 5.19
C ARG A 37 6.62 29.41 3.78
N ALA A 38 7.50 29.01 2.88
CA ALA A 38 7.08 28.58 1.55
C ALA A 38 5.95 27.57 1.71
N ALA A 39 4.85 27.80 0.98
CA ALA A 39 3.70 26.89 1.04
C ALA A 39 4.15 25.49 0.64
N GLU A 40 3.81 24.48 1.43
CA GLU A 40 4.11 23.09 1.11
C GLU A 40 3.34 22.66 -0.13
N VAL A 41 3.99 21.87 -0.99
CA VAL A 41 3.37 21.39 -2.23
C VAL A 41 2.08 20.62 -1.92
N GLY A 42 1.00 20.97 -2.61
CA GLY A 42 -0.31 20.30 -2.44
C GLY A 42 -1.00 20.58 -1.11
N VAL A 43 -0.56 21.59 -0.34
CA VAL A 43 -1.20 22.00 0.92
C VAL A 43 -1.60 23.47 0.86
N THR A 44 -2.86 23.74 1.16
CA THR A 44 -3.38 25.10 1.37
C THR A 44 -3.88 25.25 2.82
N ASP A 45 -4.41 26.41 3.18
CA ASP A 45 -5.06 26.61 4.49
C ASP A 45 -6.33 25.76 4.64
N LYS A 46 -6.95 25.34 3.53
CA LYS A 46 -8.25 24.66 3.52
C LYS A 46 -8.15 23.19 3.08
N ASP A 47 -7.14 22.84 2.30
CA ASP A 47 -7.11 21.57 1.59
C ASP A 47 -5.74 20.92 1.58
N ILE A 48 -5.73 19.58 1.45
CA ILE A 48 -4.58 18.73 1.16
C ILE A 48 -4.90 17.96 -0.12
N LYS A 49 -4.13 18.21 -1.19
CA LYS A 49 -4.34 17.58 -2.51
C LYS A 49 -3.59 16.25 -2.60
N VAL A 50 -4.32 15.16 -2.84
CA VAL A 50 -3.80 13.79 -2.95
C VAL A 50 -4.00 13.28 -4.37
N GLY A 51 -2.97 12.66 -4.95
CA GLY A 51 -3.12 11.92 -6.20
C GLY A 51 -3.47 10.47 -5.94
N ILE A 52 -4.48 9.92 -6.60
CA ILE A 52 -4.75 8.47 -6.58
C ILE A 52 -4.32 7.91 -7.94
N LEU A 53 -3.29 7.07 -7.94
CA LEU A 53 -2.87 6.32 -9.12
C LEU A 53 -3.39 4.90 -9.00
N GLY A 54 -4.15 4.42 -9.98
CA GLY A 54 -4.70 3.07 -9.92
C GLY A 54 -4.96 2.47 -11.29
N SER A 55 -4.92 1.15 -11.35
CA SER A 55 -5.36 0.38 -12.51
C SER A 55 -6.90 0.34 -12.51
N LEU A 56 -7.55 1.40 -13.01
CA LEU A 56 -9.02 1.47 -13.02
C LEU A 56 -9.61 0.63 -14.17
N THR A 57 -8.79 0.35 -15.18
CA THR A 57 -9.06 -0.59 -16.26
C THR A 57 -7.91 -1.61 -16.40
N GLY A 58 -8.07 -2.61 -17.29
CA GLY A 58 -7.06 -3.65 -17.50
C GLY A 58 -7.10 -4.79 -16.47
N PRO A 59 -6.09 -5.68 -16.49
CA PRO A 59 -6.10 -6.93 -15.70
C PRO A 59 -6.18 -6.75 -14.18
N ALA A 60 -5.64 -5.65 -13.63
CA ALA A 60 -5.66 -5.35 -12.20
C ALA A 60 -6.84 -4.44 -11.78
N ALA A 61 -7.82 -4.21 -12.65
CA ALA A 61 -8.92 -3.26 -12.41
C ALA A 61 -9.73 -3.55 -11.14
N ILE A 62 -9.91 -4.82 -10.79
CA ILE A 62 -10.62 -5.18 -9.55
C ILE A 62 -9.94 -4.60 -8.30
N PHE A 63 -8.61 -4.52 -8.31
CA PHE A 63 -7.82 -3.97 -7.21
C PHE A 63 -7.75 -2.44 -7.27
N GLY A 64 -7.52 -1.87 -8.46
CA GLY A 64 -7.44 -0.42 -8.63
C GLY A 64 -8.74 0.30 -8.34
N THR A 65 -9.86 -0.21 -8.87
CA THR A 65 -11.21 0.33 -8.57
C THR A 65 -11.58 0.13 -7.10
N GLY A 66 -11.13 -0.97 -6.48
CA GLY A 66 -11.32 -1.22 -5.06
C GLY A 66 -10.53 -0.22 -4.21
N ASN A 67 -9.26 -0.02 -4.54
CA ASN A 67 -8.42 0.97 -3.87
C ASN A 67 -9.04 2.37 -3.90
N LEU A 68 -9.51 2.79 -5.07
CA LEU A 68 -10.17 4.08 -5.24
C LEU A 68 -11.47 4.19 -4.42
N ALA A 69 -12.33 3.17 -4.47
CA ALA A 69 -13.60 3.20 -3.75
C ALA A 69 -13.40 3.22 -2.23
N GLY A 70 -12.49 2.38 -1.71
CA GLY A 70 -12.16 2.36 -0.29
C GLY A 70 -11.56 3.68 0.19
N ALA A 71 -10.58 4.22 -0.54
CA ALA A 71 -9.97 5.51 -0.22
C ALA A 71 -11.00 6.65 -0.28
N THR A 72 -11.90 6.66 -1.27
CA THR A 72 -12.98 7.64 -1.39
C THR A 72 -13.83 7.68 -0.14
N ILE A 73 -14.28 6.52 0.38
CA ILE A 73 -15.08 6.47 1.61
C ILE A 73 -14.31 7.09 2.79
N ALA A 74 -13.04 6.71 3.00
CA ALA A 74 -12.26 7.23 4.11
C ALA A 74 -12.03 8.75 4.00
N PHE A 75 -11.80 9.26 2.80
CA PHE A 75 -11.61 10.70 2.56
C PHE A 75 -12.91 11.48 2.70
N GLU A 76 -14.04 10.93 2.26
CA GLU A 76 -15.36 11.53 2.49
C GLU A 76 -15.73 11.55 3.99
N GLU A 77 -15.48 10.46 4.72
CA GLU A 77 -15.73 10.38 6.17
C GLU A 77 -14.91 11.43 6.95
N ILE A 78 -13.61 11.54 6.67
CA ILE A 78 -12.77 12.54 7.36
C ILE A 78 -13.17 13.97 6.97
N ASN A 79 -13.53 14.21 5.73
CA ASN A 79 -13.99 15.52 5.26
C ASN A 79 -15.31 15.94 5.91
N ALA A 80 -16.23 15.00 6.09
CA ALA A 80 -17.48 15.23 6.82
C ALA A 80 -17.24 15.54 8.30
N ALA A 81 -16.17 14.97 8.88
CA ALA A 81 -15.74 15.24 10.26
C ALA A 81 -14.92 16.54 10.44
N GLY A 82 -14.80 17.39 9.41
CA GLY A 82 -14.05 18.64 9.47
C GLY A 82 -12.64 18.60 8.88
N GLY A 83 -12.25 17.47 8.25
CA GLY A 83 -10.94 17.31 7.63
C GLY A 83 -9.83 16.90 8.60
N VAL A 84 -8.59 17.01 8.16
CA VAL A 84 -7.38 16.75 8.96
C VAL A 84 -6.80 18.10 9.40
N ASN A 85 -6.81 18.37 10.70
CA ASN A 85 -6.36 19.65 11.26
C ASN A 85 -7.03 20.87 10.57
N GLY A 86 -8.34 20.75 10.24
CA GLY A 86 -9.14 21.80 9.59
C GLY A 86 -9.01 21.86 8.06
N ARG A 87 -8.20 20.99 7.45
CA ARG A 87 -8.04 20.88 5.98
C ARG A 87 -8.80 19.69 5.43
N LYS A 88 -9.50 19.87 4.33
CA LYS A 88 -10.17 18.79 3.62
C LYS A 88 -9.19 18.04 2.73
N ILE A 89 -9.42 16.76 2.51
CA ILE A 89 -8.70 16.00 1.50
C ILE A 89 -9.39 16.23 0.16
N GLU A 90 -8.67 16.78 -0.79
CA GLU A 90 -9.05 16.80 -2.21
C GLU A 90 -8.24 15.75 -2.96
N TRP A 91 -8.85 15.04 -3.90
CA TRP A 91 -8.11 14.03 -4.66
C TRP A 91 -8.42 14.07 -6.14
N ILE A 92 -7.40 13.71 -6.91
CA ILE A 92 -7.50 13.46 -8.35
C ILE A 92 -7.08 12.02 -8.61
N SER A 93 -7.88 11.27 -9.37
CA SER A 93 -7.56 9.90 -9.75
C SER A 93 -7.14 9.79 -11.21
N LEU A 94 -6.08 9.02 -11.49
CA LEU A 94 -5.61 8.72 -12.83
C LEU A 94 -5.55 7.20 -13.02
N ASP A 95 -6.01 6.76 -14.19
CA ASP A 95 -5.96 5.37 -14.62
C ASP A 95 -4.60 5.06 -15.29
N ASP A 96 -3.91 4.03 -14.80
CA ASP A 96 -2.69 3.50 -15.40
C ASP A 96 -2.96 2.35 -16.39
N GLU A 97 -4.22 1.91 -16.50
CA GLU A 97 -4.70 0.83 -17.36
C GLU A 97 -3.90 -0.49 -17.16
N SER A 98 -3.33 -0.70 -15.98
CA SER A 98 -2.37 -1.78 -15.69
C SER A 98 -1.13 -1.75 -16.61
N SER A 99 -0.81 -0.61 -17.20
CA SER A 99 0.25 -0.40 -18.18
C SER A 99 1.42 0.37 -17.58
N PRO A 100 2.62 -0.23 -17.47
CA PRO A 100 3.80 0.45 -16.94
C PRO A 100 4.12 1.81 -17.58
N PRO A 101 4.11 1.99 -18.93
CA PRO A 101 4.37 3.31 -19.53
C PRO A 101 3.32 4.36 -19.13
N LYS A 102 2.04 4.00 -19.11
CA LYS A 102 0.95 4.89 -18.69
C LYS A 102 1.06 5.28 -17.24
N ALA A 103 1.42 4.34 -16.38
CA ALA A 103 1.63 4.58 -14.95
C ALA A 103 2.77 5.58 -14.70
N ILE A 104 3.89 5.47 -15.43
CA ILE A 104 5.01 6.42 -15.31
C ILE A 104 4.54 7.82 -15.74
N ALA A 105 3.81 7.94 -16.83
CA ALA A 105 3.27 9.21 -17.30
C ALA A 105 2.26 9.81 -16.32
N ALA A 106 1.34 9.00 -15.80
CA ALA A 106 0.33 9.41 -14.82
C ALA A 106 0.95 9.82 -13.49
N TYR A 107 1.94 9.09 -12.97
CA TYR A 107 2.66 9.47 -11.75
C TYR A 107 3.36 10.83 -11.91
N LYS A 108 4.09 11.03 -13.01
CA LYS A 108 4.72 12.32 -13.31
C LYS A 108 3.69 13.44 -13.43
N ARG A 109 2.55 13.20 -14.08
CA ARG A 109 1.47 14.18 -14.14
C ARG A 109 0.99 14.57 -12.75
N LEU A 110 0.73 13.60 -11.85
CA LEU A 110 0.30 13.88 -10.48
C LEU A 110 1.31 14.74 -9.72
N VAL A 111 2.60 14.41 -9.84
CA VAL A 111 3.67 15.10 -9.11
C VAL A 111 4.04 16.45 -9.73
N ASP A 112 4.27 16.46 -11.04
CA ASP A 112 4.87 17.62 -11.72
C ASP A 112 3.84 18.67 -12.20
N GLN A 113 2.63 18.24 -12.57
CA GLN A 113 1.60 19.14 -13.11
C GLN A 113 0.51 19.43 -12.07
N GLU A 114 -0.04 18.37 -11.47
CA GLU A 114 -1.10 18.50 -10.46
C GLU A 114 -0.57 18.96 -9.10
N LYS A 115 0.75 18.84 -8.86
CA LYS A 115 1.42 19.28 -7.61
C LYS A 115 0.77 18.69 -6.36
N VAL A 116 0.51 17.38 -6.37
CA VAL A 116 -0.09 16.71 -5.22
C VAL A 116 0.86 16.64 -4.03
N PHE A 117 0.33 16.67 -2.81
CA PHE A 117 1.09 16.48 -1.57
C PHE A 117 1.66 15.07 -1.46
N ALA A 118 0.88 14.07 -1.83
CA ALA A 118 1.26 12.66 -1.81
C ALA A 118 0.51 11.89 -2.89
N VAL A 119 1.06 10.74 -3.30
CA VAL A 119 0.41 9.79 -4.20
C VAL A 119 -0.06 8.57 -3.40
N PHE A 120 -1.33 8.18 -3.59
CA PHE A 120 -1.93 6.96 -3.04
C PHE A 120 -2.13 5.95 -4.18
N GLY A 121 -1.53 4.77 -4.07
CA GLY A 121 -1.47 3.76 -5.14
C GLY A 121 -0.03 3.55 -5.63
N PRO A 122 0.20 2.82 -6.74
CA PRO A 122 -0.73 2.09 -7.63
C PRO A 122 -1.23 0.76 -7.06
N ALA A 123 -1.88 -0.08 -7.93
CA ALA A 123 -2.52 -1.33 -7.51
C ALA A 123 -1.93 -2.61 -8.16
N SER A 124 -1.08 -2.49 -9.17
CA SER A 124 -0.45 -3.61 -9.90
C SER A 124 1.02 -3.75 -9.56
N SER A 125 1.51 -4.98 -9.26
CA SER A 125 2.92 -5.24 -8.99
C SER A 125 3.80 -4.97 -10.22
N ALA A 126 3.34 -5.26 -11.42
CA ALA A 126 4.07 -4.94 -12.67
C ALA A 126 4.24 -3.43 -12.85
N VAL A 127 3.19 -2.66 -12.56
CA VAL A 127 3.24 -1.18 -12.55
C VAL A 127 4.18 -0.68 -11.46
N GLY A 128 4.05 -1.20 -10.23
CA GLY A 128 4.89 -0.83 -9.09
C GLY A 128 6.37 -1.09 -9.36
N GLN A 129 6.71 -2.23 -9.95
CA GLN A 129 8.08 -2.58 -10.36
C GLN A 129 8.64 -1.58 -11.37
N ALA A 130 7.88 -1.21 -12.38
CA ALA A 130 8.30 -0.27 -13.41
C ALA A 130 8.48 1.16 -12.86
N LEU A 131 7.75 1.52 -11.82
CA LEU A 131 7.84 2.83 -11.15
C LEU A 131 9.01 2.94 -10.16
N VAL A 132 9.74 1.86 -9.85
CA VAL A 132 10.86 1.88 -8.86
C VAL A 132 11.86 3.00 -9.14
N PRO A 133 12.36 3.21 -10.38
CA PRO A 133 13.28 4.33 -10.66
C PRO A 133 12.65 5.70 -10.39
N THR A 134 11.37 5.85 -10.72
CA THR A 134 10.60 7.10 -10.51
C THR A 134 10.40 7.36 -9.01
N PHE A 135 10.04 6.34 -8.23
CA PHE A 135 9.89 6.45 -6.78
C PHE A 135 11.20 6.82 -6.09
N LYS A 136 12.33 6.23 -6.53
CA LYS A 136 13.67 6.55 -5.97
C LYS A 136 14.10 7.99 -6.25
N ALA A 137 13.66 8.56 -7.38
CA ALA A 137 13.97 9.94 -7.76
C ALA A 137 12.99 10.97 -7.18
N SER A 138 11.82 10.53 -6.70
CA SER A 138 10.77 11.42 -6.21
C SER A 138 10.98 11.82 -4.75
N THR A 139 10.69 13.08 -4.45
CA THR A 139 10.57 13.60 -3.08
C THR A 139 9.12 13.60 -2.59
N THR A 140 8.16 13.26 -3.45
CA THR A 140 6.73 13.18 -3.09
C THR A 140 6.44 11.87 -2.40
N PRO A 141 5.86 11.87 -1.19
CA PRO A 141 5.47 10.65 -0.49
C PRO A 141 4.51 9.80 -1.32
N THR A 142 4.80 8.51 -1.40
CA THR A 142 3.93 7.53 -2.05
C THR A 142 3.45 6.49 -1.04
N PHE A 143 2.15 6.29 -0.97
CA PHE A 143 1.52 5.37 -0.04
C PHE A 143 0.78 4.26 -0.80
N VAL A 144 1.13 3.02 -0.52
CA VAL A 144 0.65 1.83 -1.23
C VAL A 144 -0.16 0.95 -0.29
N SER A 145 -1.32 0.48 -0.76
CA SER A 145 -2.18 -0.41 0.03
C SER A 145 -2.45 -1.77 -0.64
N ILE A 146 -2.05 -1.97 -1.89
CA ILE A 146 -2.45 -3.17 -2.64
C ILE A 146 -1.29 -3.89 -3.32
N PHE A 147 -0.47 -3.26 -4.16
CA PHE A 147 0.56 -4.02 -4.88
C PHE A 147 1.68 -4.52 -3.95
N SER A 148 2.32 -5.64 -4.32
CA SER A 148 3.14 -6.44 -3.40
C SER A 148 4.57 -6.75 -3.89
N THR A 149 5.05 -6.14 -5.02
CA THR A 149 6.45 -6.35 -5.42
C THR A 149 7.43 -5.97 -4.29
N PRO A 150 8.42 -6.80 -3.96
CA PRO A 150 9.41 -6.50 -2.92
C PRO A 150 10.27 -5.27 -3.23
N ALA A 151 10.48 -4.95 -4.51
CA ALA A 151 11.44 -3.96 -4.99
C ALA A 151 11.24 -2.53 -4.45
N VAL A 152 10.09 -2.23 -3.83
CA VAL A 152 9.80 -0.91 -3.25
C VAL A 152 10.08 -0.84 -1.75
N THR A 153 10.18 -1.98 -1.08
CA THR A 153 10.45 -2.07 0.36
C THR A 153 11.74 -2.84 0.70
N GLU A 154 12.36 -3.50 -0.28
CA GLU A 154 13.57 -4.32 -0.13
C GLU A 154 14.59 -4.02 -1.25
N PRO A 155 15.55 -3.06 -1.07
CA PRO A 155 15.69 -2.15 0.07
C PRO A 155 14.60 -1.08 0.10
N PRO A 156 14.28 -0.52 1.28
CA PRO A 156 13.21 0.45 1.41
C PRO A 156 13.49 1.74 0.63
N ILE A 157 12.48 2.24 -0.08
CA ILE A 157 12.52 3.56 -0.70
C ILE A 157 12.04 4.59 0.35
N PRO A 158 12.85 5.63 0.68
CA PRO A 158 12.57 6.50 1.83
C PRO A 158 11.20 7.16 1.84
N MET A 159 10.71 7.58 0.67
CA MET A 159 9.43 8.28 0.53
C MET A 159 8.24 7.34 0.28
N LEU A 160 8.45 6.02 0.28
CA LEU A 160 7.41 5.05 -0.02
C LEU A 160 7.05 4.23 1.23
N PHE A 161 5.76 4.08 1.47
CA PHE A 161 5.19 3.25 2.55
C PHE A 161 4.17 2.29 1.96
N ARG A 162 4.22 1.02 2.39
CA ARG A 162 3.21 0.03 2.01
C ARG A 162 2.52 -0.55 3.24
N THR A 163 1.20 -0.63 3.19
CA THR A 163 0.37 -1.32 4.19
C THR A 163 -0.66 -2.21 3.49
N GLY A 164 -1.46 -2.91 4.27
CA GLY A 164 -2.58 -3.71 3.74
C GLY A 164 -2.19 -5.09 3.23
N VAL A 165 -1.09 -5.21 2.49
CA VAL A 165 -0.59 -6.49 1.96
C VAL A 165 0.82 -6.80 2.45
N MET A 166 1.17 -8.08 2.52
CA MET A 166 2.57 -8.54 2.58
C MET A 166 3.19 -8.46 1.20
N ASN A 167 4.51 -8.26 1.10
CA ASN A 167 5.17 -8.38 -0.19
C ASN A 167 5.20 -9.83 -0.71
N ASP A 168 5.41 -9.99 -2.03
CA ASP A 168 5.34 -11.30 -2.68
C ASP A 168 6.35 -12.30 -2.13
N ARG A 169 7.56 -11.84 -1.74
CA ARG A 169 8.55 -12.69 -1.09
C ARG A 169 8.05 -13.22 0.25
N GLN A 170 7.48 -12.35 1.07
CA GLN A 170 6.92 -12.74 2.36
C GLN A 170 5.70 -13.65 2.19
N GLN A 171 4.81 -13.36 1.23
CA GLN A 171 3.65 -14.20 0.96
C GLN A 171 4.04 -15.59 0.50
N GLY A 172 4.93 -15.70 -0.50
CA GLY A 172 5.38 -17.00 -1.01
C GLY A 172 6.07 -17.84 0.08
N SER A 173 6.92 -17.21 0.90
CA SER A 173 7.57 -17.88 2.03
C SER A 173 6.56 -18.36 3.08
N ALA A 174 5.59 -17.51 3.44
CA ALA A 174 4.55 -17.86 4.42
C ALA A 174 3.63 -18.98 3.92
N ILE A 175 3.30 -18.98 2.62
CA ILE A 175 2.54 -20.08 1.98
C ILE A 175 3.34 -21.38 2.04
N ALA A 176 4.62 -21.36 1.67
CA ALA A 176 5.48 -22.54 1.71
C ALA A 176 5.59 -23.11 3.14
N ASP A 177 5.80 -22.28 4.13
CA ASP A 177 5.82 -22.70 5.53
C ASP A 177 4.46 -23.28 5.98
N TYR A 178 3.35 -22.62 5.62
CA TYR A 178 2.02 -23.09 5.99
C TYR A 178 1.68 -24.46 5.40
N VAL A 179 1.94 -24.66 4.12
CA VAL A 179 1.62 -25.96 3.47
C VAL A 179 2.47 -27.10 4.01
N VAL A 180 3.70 -26.85 4.43
CA VAL A 180 4.57 -27.87 5.04
C VAL A 180 4.23 -28.09 6.49
N ASP A 181 4.17 -27.03 7.30
CA ASP A 181 4.06 -27.14 8.76
C ASP A 181 2.62 -27.44 9.22
N SER A 182 1.63 -26.82 8.58
CA SER A 182 0.22 -26.93 9.01
C SER A 182 -0.56 -27.96 8.20
N LEU A 183 -0.31 -28.08 6.90
CA LEU A 183 -0.99 -29.07 6.05
C LEU A 183 -0.24 -30.40 5.95
N GLY A 184 1.02 -30.48 6.41
CA GLY A 184 1.84 -31.67 6.40
C GLY A 184 2.28 -32.13 5.01
N ALA A 185 2.26 -31.23 4.02
CA ALA A 185 2.55 -31.55 2.62
C ALA A 185 4.00 -32.01 2.44
N LYS A 186 4.17 -33.09 1.68
CA LYS A 186 5.46 -33.65 1.26
C LYS A 186 5.73 -33.46 -0.23
N LYS A 187 4.67 -33.49 -1.03
CA LYS A 187 4.69 -33.29 -2.48
C LYS A 187 3.93 -32.02 -2.80
N ILE A 188 4.63 -30.98 -3.17
CA ILE A 188 4.05 -29.66 -3.41
C ILE A 188 4.21 -29.32 -4.88
N ALA A 189 3.11 -28.93 -5.54
CA ALA A 189 3.10 -28.37 -6.86
C ALA A 189 2.80 -26.86 -6.81
N LEU A 190 3.29 -26.13 -7.79
CA LEU A 190 3.05 -24.70 -7.99
C LEU A 190 2.55 -24.43 -9.40
N VAL A 191 1.50 -23.62 -9.52
CA VAL A 191 1.07 -23.01 -10.78
C VAL A 191 1.04 -21.51 -10.56
N SER A 192 1.90 -20.74 -11.24
CA SER A 192 2.07 -19.31 -11.00
C SER A 192 1.85 -18.47 -12.25
N GLN A 193 1.33 -17.26 -12.08
CA GLN A 193 1.16 -16.27 -13.14
C GLN A 193 2.52 -15.75 -13.61
N SER A 194 2.67 -15.48 -14.90
CA SER A 194 3.97 -15.10 -15.52
C SER A 194 4.38 -13.65 -15.30
N ASP A 195 3.48 -12.79 -14.80
CA ASP A 195 3.78 -11.40 -14.51
C ASP A 195 4.61 -11.22 -13.22
N GLU A 196 4.95 -9.98 -12.89
CA GLU A 196 5.76 -9.66 -11.71
C GLU A 196 5.15 -10.22 -10.40
N TYR A 197 3.81 -10.18 -10.25
CA TYR A 197 3.14 -10.71 -9.07
C TYR A 197 3.35 -12.21 -8.90
N GLY A 198 2.97 -12.98 -9.92
CA GLY A 198 3.07 -14.44 -9.87
C GLY A 198 4.51 -14.92 -9.85
N LYS A 199 5.39 -14.26 -10.63
CA LYS A 199 6.82 -14.58 -10.68
C LYS A 199 7.48 -14.44 -9.32
N ARG A 200 7.33 -13.28 -8.62
CA ARG A 200 7.98 -13.04 -7.33
C ARG A 200 7.47 -13.95 -6.23
N GLY A 201 6.15 -14.16 -6.20
CA GLY A 201 5.57 -15.08 -5.24
C GLY A 201 5.96 -16.54 -5.48
N GLY A 202 5.98 -16.99 -6.75
CA GLY A 202 6.43 -18.31 -7.13
C GLY A 202 7.91 -18.55 -6.82
N GLU A 203 8.80 -17.61 -7.17
CA GLU A 203 10.22 -17.64 -6.81
C GLU A 203 10.41 -17.77 -5.29
N ALA A 204 9.61 -17.04 -4.50
CA ALA A 204 9.69 -17.10 -3.04
C ALA A 204 9.23 -18.45 -2.48
N VAL A 205 8.19 -19.05 -3.04
CA VAL A 205 7.78 -20.42 -2.68
C VAL A 205 8.93 -21.40 -2.95
N VAL A 206 9.52 -21.36 -4.14
CA VAL A 206 10.64 -22.24 -4.52
C VAL A 206 11.83 -22.05 -3.58
N ALA A 207 12.25 -20.80 -3.35
CA ALA A 207 13.38 -20.49 -2.47
C ALA A 207 13.15 -21.00 -1.05
N ARG A 208 11.94 -20.76 -0.50
CA ARG A 208 11.62 -21.18 0.86
C ARG A 208 11.57 -22.71 1.02
N LEU A 209 11.05 -23.42 0.01
CA LEU A 209 11.09 -24.89 0.00
C LEU A 209 12.53 -25.41 -0.08
N ALA A 210 13.39 -24.79 -0.88
CA ALA A 210 14.81 -25.15 -0.97
C ALA A 210 15.55 -24.98 0.37
N GLU A 211 15.31 -23.90 1.11
CA GLU A 211 15.82 -23.71 2.49
C GLU A 211 15.39 -24.85 3.42
N ARG A 212 14.22 -25.41 3.18
CA ARG A 212 13.67 -26.56 3.91
C ARG A 212 14.10 -27.93 3.34
N LYS A 213 15.03 -27.93 2.39
CA LYS A 213 15.52 -29.13 1.68
C LYS A 213 14.40 -29.89 0.95
N MET A 214 13.43 -29.16 0.43
CA MET A 214 12.32 -29.67 -0.36
C MET A 214 12.35 -29.05 -1.77
N ALA A 215 11.78 -29.77 -2.72
CA ALA A 215 11.61 -29.29 -4.09
C ALA A 215 10.15 -29.47 -4.52
N LEU A 216 9.71 -28.65 -5.48
CA LEU A 216 8.41 -28.83 -6.12
C LEU A 216 8.40 -30.13 -6.95
N VAL A 217 7.30 -30.86 -6.89
CA VAL A 217 7.07 -32.01 -7.78
C VAL A 217 6.57 -31.60 -9.16
N SER A 218 5.97 -30.41 -9.27
CA SER A 218 5.58 -29.75 -10.53
C SER A 218 5.64 -28.23 -10.35
N ASN A 219 6.16 -27.53 -11.35
CA ASN A 219 6.24 -26.07 -11.36
C ASN A 219 5.81 -25.56 -12.74
N GLU A 220 4.60 -25.02 -12.79
CA GLU A 220 3.96 -24.59 -14.02
C GLU A 220 3.73 -23.07 -14.02
N VAL A 221 3.79 -22.50 -15.21
CA VAL A 221 3.55 -21.05 -15.42
C VAL A 221 2.42 -20.86 -16.42
N PHE A 222 1.61 -19.82 -16.20
CA PHE A 222 0.53 -19.43 -17.09
C PHE A 222 0.54 -17.92 -17.38
N ASN A 223 -0.04 -17.51 -18.51
CA ASN A 223 -0.22 -16.08 -18.82
C ASN A 223 -1.57 -15.57 -18.28
N ILE A 224 -1.59 -14.31 -17.90
CA ILE A 224 -2.80 -13.69 -17.32
C ILE A 224 -4.02 -13.72 -18.25
N SER A 225 -3.78 -13.79 -19.57
CA SER A 225 -4.80 -13.90 -20.62
C SER A 225 -5.27 -15.32 -20.91
N ASP A 226 -4.62 -16.32 -20.33
CA ASP A 226 -4.97 -17.72 -20.59
C ASP A 226 -6.34 -18.03 -19.94
N THR A 227 -7.15 -18.84 -20.62
CA THR A 227 -8.47 -19.28 -20.17
C THR A 227 -8.59 -20.80 -20.09
N ASP A 228 -7.58 -21.54 -20.64
CA ASP A 228 -7.47 -22.98 -20.56
C ASP A 228 -6.08 -23.36 -19.98
N PHE A 229 -6.11 -24.11 -18.90
CA PHE A 229 -4.95 -24.55 -18.15
C PHE A 229 -4.80 -26.08 -18.13
N THR A 230 -5.52 -26.76 -19.01
CA THR A 230 -5.55 -28.25 -19.06
C THR A 230 -4.18 -28.86 -19.13
N ALA A 231 -3.27 -28.30 -19.94
CA ALA A 231 -1.92 -28.83 -20.09
C ALA A 231 -1.10 -28.73 -18.79
N GLN A 232 -1.10 -27.57 -18.13
CA GLN A 232 -0.41 -27.36 -16.86
C GLN A 232 -0.99 -28.25 -15.75
N ILE A 233 -2.32 -28.32 -15.69
CA ILE A 233 -3.03 -29.13 -14.70
C ILE A 233 -2.78 -30.61 -14.89
N SER A 234 -2.76 -31.11 -16.14
CA SER A 234 -2.48 -32.51 -16.44
C SER A 234 -1.08 -32.93 -15.96
N ARG A 235 -0.05 -32.08 -16.21
CA ARG A 235 1.31 -32.36 -15.70
C ARG A 235 1.35 -32.32 -14.17
N THR A 236 0.62 -31.37 -13.55
CA THR A 236 0.48 -31.29 -12.10
C THR A 236 -0.14 -32.57 -11.51
N ILE A 237 -1.23 -33.07 -12.11
CA ILE A 237 -1.91 -34.29 -11.66
C ILE A 237 -0.98 -35.52 -11.76
N GLN A 238 -0.23 -35.63 -12.86
CA GLN A 238 0.75 -36.73 -13.06
C GLN A 238 1.84 -36.74 -11.97
N ALA A 239 2.22 -35.58 -11.47
CA ALA A 239 3.18 -35.47 -10.36
C ALA A 239 2.59 -35.85 -8.97
N ALA A 240 1.27 -36.10 -8.89
CA ALA A 240 0.53 -36.54 -7.71
C ALA A 240 0.88 -35.73 -6.44
N PRO A 241 0.67 -34.42 -6.41
CA PRO A 241 0.96 -33.56 -5.24
C PRO A 241 -0.03 -33.81 -4.10
N ASP A 242 0.41 -33.50 -2.87
CA ASP A 242 -0.46 -33.39 -1.68
C ASP A 242 -1.17 -32.04 -1.64
N VAL A 243 -0.44 -30.98 -2.10
CA VAL A 243 -0.91 -29.59 -2.17
C VAL A 243 -0.53 -29.00 -3.51
N LEU A 244 -1.49 -28.32 -4.15
CA LEU A 244 -1.27 -27.40 -5.26
C LEU A 244 -1.33 -25.96 -4.76
N ILE A 245 -0.24 -25.22 -4.91
CA ILE A 245 -0.21 -23.77 -4.71
C ILE A 245 -0.58 -23.10 -6.03
N VAL A 246 -1.56 -22.18 -6.00
CA VAL A 246 -1.96 -21.35 -7.14
C VAL A 246 -1.64 -19.89 -6.82
N TYR A 247 -0.64 -19.33 -7.50
CA TYR A 247 -0.19 -17.96 -7.27
C TYR A 247 -0.54 -17.09 -8.48
N GLY A 248 -1.69 -16.45 -8.43
CA GLY A 248 -2.21 -15.62 -9.53
C GLY A 248 -3.41 -14.78 -9.11
N TYR A 249 -3.90 -13.96 -10.03
CA TYR A 249 -5.09 -13.11 -9.80
C TYR A 249 -6.36 -13.96 -9.64
N PRO A 250 -7.46 -13.37 -9.09
CA PRO A 250 -8.64 -14.15 -8.72
C PRO A 250 -9.24 -14.95 -9.87
N ASN A 251 -9.40 -14.34 -11.04
CA ASN A 251 -10.05 -15.00 -12.19
C ASN A 251 -9.26 -16.23 -12.70
N PRO A 252 -7.99 -16.11 -13.11
CA PRO A 252 -7.23 -17.28 -13.55
C PRO A 252 -7.08 -18.33 -12.44
N SER A 253 -6.84 -17.91 -11.18
CA SER A 253 -6.75 -18.86 -10.06
C SER A 253 -8.04 -19.66 -9.86
N ALA A 254 -9.19 -19.01 -10.03
CA ALA A 254 -10.49 -19.69 -9.94
C ALA A 254 -10.71 -20.67 -11.10
N ILE A 255 -10.35 -20.31 -12.33
CA ILE A 255 -10.46 -21.20 -13.50
C ILE A 255 -9.54 -22.40 -13.34
N ILE A 256 -8.28 -22.18 -12.93
CA ILE A 256 -7.31 -23.27 -12.63
C ILE A 256 -7.89 -24.23 -11.59
N THR A 257 -8.41 -23.68 -10.48
CA THR A 257 -9.02 -24.50 -9.41
C THR A 257 -10.18 -25.35 -9.93
N ARG A 258 -11.10 -24.75 -10.68
CA ARG A 258 -12.25 -25.43 -11.25
C ARG A 258 -11.80 -26.54 -12.21
N GLN A 259 -10.93 -26.24 -13.16
CA GLN A 259 -10.42 -27.22 -14.13
C GLN A 259 -9.63 -28.34 -13.42
N ALA A 260 -8.82 -28.01 -12.41
CA ALA A 260 -8.08 -28.99 -11.64
C ALA A 260 -9.00 -30.02 -10.96
N LYS A 261 -10.08 -29.55 -10.34
CA LYS A 261 -11.08 -30.45 -9.72
C LYS A 261 -11.84 -31.27 -10.76
N GLN A 262 -12.22 -30.67 -11.89
CA GLN A 262 -12.88 -31.37 -13.01
C GLN A 262 -12.00 -32.46 -13.61
N LEU A 263 -10.69 -32.24 -13.71
CA LEU A 263 -9.71 -33.22 -14.19
C LEU A 263 -9.29 -34.24 -13.11
N GLY A 264 -9.88 -34.17 -11.92
CA GLY A 264 -9.71 -35.18 -10.87
C GLY A 264 -8.55 -34.95 -9.91
N LEU A 265 -7.99 -33.71 -9.82
CA LEU A 265 -6.98 -33.38 -8.82
C LEU A 265 -7.49 -33.66 -7.40
N LYS A 266 -6.75 -34.48 -6.64
CA LYS A 266 -7.07 -34.84 -5.25
C LYS A 266 -6.37 -33.94 -4.24
N ALA A 267 -5.32 -33.24 -4.65
CA ALA A 267 -4.56 -32.33 -3.80
C ALA A 267 -5.43 -31.26 -3.15
N LYS A 268 -5.05 -30.82 -1.95
CA LYS A 268 -5.53 -29.55 -1.38
C LYS A 268 -5.06 -28.39 -2.25
N ILE A 269 -5.85 -27.33 -2.33
CA ILE A 269 -5.49 -26.13 -3.10
C ILE A 269 -5.27 -24.97 -2.14
N MET A 270 -4.12 -24.33 -2.26
CA MET A 270 -3.71 -23.14 -1.51
C MET A 270 -3.46 -21.97 -2.47
N GLY A 271 -4.22 -20.90 -2.33
CA GLY A 271 -4.09 -19.71 -3.15
C GLY A 271 -3.33 -18.57 -2.46
N ALA A 272 -2.84 -17.63 -3.26
CA ALA A 272 -2.24 -16.39 -2.79
C ALA A 272 -3.31 -15.38 -2.29
N ASN A 273 -2.86 -14.23 -1.73
CA ASN A 273 -3.75 -13.22 -1.14
C ASN A 273 -4.85 -12.71 -2.11
N SER A 274 -4.51 -12.55 -3.39
CA SER A 274 -5.46 -12.10 -4.41
C SER A 274 -6.65 -13.05 -4.60
N ALA A 275 -6.42 -14.36 -4.47
CA ALA A 275 -7.47 -15.38 -4.54
C ALA A 275 -8.37 -15.41 -3.29
N GLY A 276 -8.01 -14.68 -2.24
CA GLY A 276 -8.89 -14.43 -1.09
C GLY A 276 -10.11 -13.54 -1.40
N SER A 277 -10.27 -13.04 -2.61
CA SER A 277 -11.43 -12.28 -3.09
C SER A 277 -12.73 -13.09 -3.03
N ARG A 278 -13.87 -12.41 -2.78
CA ARG A 278 -15.23 -13.01 -2.83
C ARG A 278 -15.59 -13.56 -4.21
N LYS A 279 -14.97 -13.04 -5.27
CA LYS A 279 -15.17 -13.54 -6.63
C LYS A 279 -14.61 -14.94 -6.85
N TYR A 280 -13.59 -15.33 -6.10
CA TYR A 280 -12.97 -16.64 -6.27
C TYR A 280 -13.97 -17.79 -6.09
N PRO A 281 -14.65 -17.97 -4.94
CA PRO A 281 -15.63 -19.03 -4.80
C PRO A 281 -16.82 -18.92 -5.76
N GLN A 282 -17.22 -17.71 -6.14
CA GLN A 282 -18.30 -17.51 -7.13
C GLN A 282 -17.96 -18.06 -8.52
N ILE A 283 -16.70 -17.94 -8.96
CA ILE A 283 -16.24 -18.45 -10.27
C ILE A 283 -15.96 -19.95 -10.20
N VAL A 284 -15.38 -20.42 -9.10
CA VAL A 284 -15.06 -21.86 -8.93
C VAL A 284 -16.31 -22.70 -8.76
N GLY A 285 -17.33 -22.19 -8.07
CA GLY A 285 -18.51 -22.95 -7.67
C GLY A 285 -18.23 -23.94 -6.55
N GLU A 286 -18.99 -25.05 -6.48
CA GLU A 286 -18.89 -26.06 -5.43
C GLU A 286 -17.46 -26.65 -5.28
N ALA A 287 -16.68 -26.65 -6.35
CA ALA A 287 -15.31 -27.11 -6.35
C ALA A 287 -14.36 -26.21 -5.47
N ALA A 288 -14.83 -25.05 -5.02
CA ALA A 288 -14.08 -24.19 -4.12
C ALA A 288 -14.04 -24.73 -2.68
N ALA A 289 -14.97 -25.57 -2.29
CA ALA A 289 -15.08 -26.09 -0.93
C ALA A 289 -13.76 -26.73 -0.46
N GLY A 290 -13.29 -26.34 0.71
CA GLY A 290 -12.02 -26.78 1.28
C GLY A 290 -10.76 -26.18 0.68
N THR A 291 -10.86 -25.26 -0.31
CA THR A 291 -9.71 -24.51 -0.77
C THR A 291 -9.36 -23.43 0.25
N GLN A 292 -8.07 -23.14 0.38
CA GLN A 292 -7.55 -22.17 1.32
C GLN A 292 -6.77 -21.09 0.61
N ASN A 293 -6.78 -19.87 1.15
CA ASN A 293 -6.01 -18.76 0.61
C ASN A 293 -5.36 -17.99 1.78
N ILE A 294 -4.17 -17.45 1.55
CA ILE A 294 -3.60 -16.46 2.46
C ILE A 294 -4.39 -15.15 2.30
N LEU A 295 -4.64 -14.43 3.39
CA LEU A 295 -5.44 -13.20 3.37
C LEU A 295 -4.94 -12.19 4.40
N THR A 296 -4.66 -10.97 3.97
CA THR A 296 -4.11 -9.91 4.84
C THR A 296 -5.18 -9.07 5.54
N LEU A 297 -6.42 -9.55 5.60
CA LEU A 297 -7.50 -8.91 6.35
C LEU A 297 -7.57 -9.43 7.80
N LYS A 298 -7.94 -8.54 8.73
CA LYS A 298 -8.24 -8.87 10.12
C LYS A 298 -9.63 -9.52 10.23
N VAL A 299 -10.58 -8.99 9.48
CA VAL A 299 -11.99 -9.44 9.41
C VAL A 299 -12.45 -9.48 7.95
N LEU A 300 -13.45 -10.30 7.67
CA LEU A 300 -14.07 -10.36 6.35
C LEU A 300 -15.12 -9.25 6.19
N PRO A 301 -15.21 -8.57 5.04
CA PRO A 301 -16.17 -7.48 4.85
C PRO A 301 -17.63 -7.93 4.93
N GLU A 302 -17.92 -9.20 4.66
CA GLU A 302 -19.26 -9.80 4.81
C GLU A 302 -19.58 -10.30 6.22
N GLY A 303 -18.60 -10.27 7.15
CA GLY A 303 -18.78 -10.74 8.52
C GLY A 303 -19.58 -9.78 9.41
N ASP A 304 -19.78 -10.20 10.67
CA ASP A 304 -20.56 -9.47 11.67
C ASP A 304 -19.71 -8.60 12.61
N ASP A 305 -18.41 -8.50 12.35
CA ASP A 305 -17.52 -7.59 13.08
C ASP A 305 -18.01 -6.14 12.93
N PRO A 306 -18.11 -5.34 14.01
CA PRO A 306 -18.64 -3.98 13.95
C PRO A 306 -17.95 -3.08 12.92
N ALA A 307 -16.61 -3.24 12.74
CA ALA A 307 -15.88 -2.46 11.73
C ALA A 307 -16.25 -2.89 10.31
N ALA A 308 -16.43 -4.20 10.07
CA ALA A 308 -16.87 -4.73 8.80
C ALA A 308 -18.30 -4.29 8.46
N VAL A 309 -19.21 -4.37 9.43
CA VAL A 309 -20.61 -3.92 9.27
C VAL A 309 -20.66 -2.42 8.93
N LYS A 310 -19.96 -1.59 9.69
CA LYS A 310 -19.89 -0.14 9.45
C LYS A 310 -19.38 0.16 8.04
N PHE A 311 -18.25 -0.43 7.66
CA PHE A 311 -17.66 -0.20 6.33
C PHE A 311 -18.60 -0.68 5.22
N ARG A 312 -19.14 -1.89 5.33
CA ARG A 312 -20.10 -2.44 4.35
C ARG A 312 -21.32 -1.56 4.17
N THR A 313 -21.96 -1.13 5.26
CA THR A 313 -23.13 -0.26 5.21
C THR A 313 -22.81 1.09 4.53
N THR A 314 -21.66 1.69 4.85
CA THR A 314 -21.23 2.93 4.20
C THR A 314 -20.96 2.70 2.71
N PHE A 315 -20.30 1.59 2.37
CA PHE A 315 -20.00 1.21 0.99
C PHE A 315 -21.27 0.99 0.15
N GLU A 316 -22.23 0.23 0.67
CA GLU A 316 -23.50 -0.07 -0.01
C GLU A 316 -24.32 1.19 -0.26
N LYS A 317 -24.33 2.12 0.70
CA LYS A 317 -24.98 3.42 0.55
C LYS A 317 -24.28 4.27 -0.52
N ARG A 318 -22.96 4.29 -0.54
CA ARG A 318 -22.16 5.15 -1.43
C ARG A 318 -22.06 4.60 -2.84
N PHE A 319 -21.96 3.29 -2.98
CA PHE A 319 -21.75 2.59 -4.24
C PHE A 319 -22.76 1.46 -4.46
N PRO A 320 -24.06 1.76 -4.56
CA PRO A 320 -25.10 0.72 -4.65
C PRO A 320 -24.94 -0.20 -5.86
N ASP A 321 -24.41 0.30 -6.98
CA ASP A 321 -24.18 -0.50 -8.18
C ASP A 321 -23.04 -1.51 -7.98
N LEU A 322 -22.00 -1.13 -7.29
CA LEU A 322 -20.89 -2.03 -6.96
C LEU A 322 -21.32 -3.06 -5.90
N ALA A 323 -22.18 -2.66 -4.97
CA ALA A 323 -22.75 -3.55 -3.96
C ALA A 323 -23.57 -4.68 -4.61
N ARG A 324 -24.38 -4.36 -5.63
CA ARG A 324 -25.11 -5.37 -6.42
C ARG A 324 -24.19 -6.35 -7.18
N GLN A 325 -22.94 -5.97 -7.42
CA GLN A 325 -21.90 -6.81 -8.02
C GLN A 325 -21.12 -7.64 -6.99
N GLY A 326 -21.55 -7.68 -5.73
CA GLY A 326 -20.93 -8.47 -4.65
C GLY A 326 -19.78 -7.77 -3.94
N ARG A 327 -19.65 -6.44 -4.04
CA ARG A 327 -18.69 -5.65 -3.27
C ARG A 327 -19.34 -5.12 -1.96
N PRO A 328 -18.61 -4.71 -0.91
CA PRO A 328 -17.15 -4.56 -0.93
C PRO A 328 -16.41 -5.90 -0.91
N ASP A 329 -15.22 -5.91 -1.47
CA ASP A 329 -14.30 -7.05 -1.53
C ASP A 329 -12.88 -6.65 -1.08
N LEU A 330 -11.91 -7.53 -1.24
CA LEU A 330 -10.52 -7.36 -0.80
C LEU A 330 -9.93 -5.99 -1.17
N GLY A 331 -10.04 -5.57 -2.42
CA GLY A 331 -9.50 -4.29 -2.89
C GLY A 331 -10.11 -3.08 -2.18
N ASP A 332 -11.42 -3.13 -1.90
CA ASP A 332 -12.15 -2.06 -1.20
C ASP A 332 -11.69 -1.92 0.25
N VAL A 333 -11.53 -3.05 0.93
CA VAL A 333 -11.10 -3.09 2.33
C VAL A 333 -9.65 -2.62 2.45
N LEU A 334 -8.76 -3.06 1.54
CA LEU A 334 -7.37 -2.63 1.53
C LEU A 334 -7.23 -1.14 1.22
N GLY A 335 -8.03 -0.61 0.28
CA GLY A 335 -8.07 0.81 -0.05
C GLY A 335 -8.55 1.66 1.13
N TYR A 336 -9.63 1.24 1.79
CA TYR A 336 -10.15 1.93 2.97
C TYR A 336 -9.17 1.87 4.15
N GLY A 337 -8.69 0.68 4.50
CA GLY A 337 -7.72 0.50 5.58
C GLY A 337 -6.42 1.26 5.33
N GLY A 338 -5.91 1.22 4.09
CA GLY A 338 -4.74 2.01 3.69
C GLY A 338 -4.97 3.51 3.82
N ALA A 339 -6.15 4.00 3.41
CA ALA A 339 -6.49 5.41 3.56
C ALA A 339 -6.62 5.83 5.04
N LEU A 340 -7.11 4.97 5.94
CA LEU A 340 -7.12 5.25 7.37
C LEU A 340 -5.71 5.39 7.95
N VAL A 341 -4.77 4.53 7.54
CA VAL A 341 -3.34 4.65 7.94
C VAL A 341 -2.72 5.93 7.39
N PHE A 342 -3.01 6.27 6.14
CA PHE A 342 -2.57 7.51 5.50
C PHE A 342 -3.09 8.75 6.25
N LEU A 343 -4.37 8.79 6.57
CA LEU A 343 -5.02 9.88 7.32
C LEU A 343 -4.46 9.99 8.74
N GLU A 344 -4.16 8.88 9.40
CA GLU A 344 -3.50 8.91 10.71
C GLU A 344 -2.10 9.53 10.63
N GLY A 345 -1.33 9.22 9.59
CA GLY A 345 -0.05 9.88 9.31
C GLY A 345 -0.21 11.39 9.15
N LEU A 346 -1.23 11.86 8.40
CA LEU A 346 -1.52 13.29 8.26
C LEU A 346 -1.90 13.94 9.59
N LYS A 347 -2.73 13.28 10.41
CA LYS A 347 -3.12 13.78 11.74
C LYS A 347 -1.91 13.95 12.65
N ARG A 348 -1.04 12.95 12.72
CA ARG A 348 0.19 12.98 13.54
C ARG A 348 1.21 14.00 13.06
N ALA A 349 1.27 14.28 11.76
CA ALA A 349 2.14 15.33 11.21
C ALA A 349 1.73 16.73 11.70
N GLY A 350 0.50 16.90 12.15
CA GLY A 350 0.00 18.12 12.79
C GLY A 350 -0.36 19.25 11.82
N PRO A 351 -0.73 20.41 12.34
CA PRO A 351 -1.23 21.53 11.53
C PRO A 351 -0.17 22.16 10.63
N GLN A 352 1.12 22.05 10.99
CA GLN A 352 2.24 22.51 10.17
C GLN A 352 2.72 21.42 9.22
N LEU A 353 1.81 20.90 8.42
CA LEU A 353 2.03 19.77 7.55
C LEU A 353 3.14 20.06 6.53
N THR A 354 4.10 19.11 6.44
CA THR A 354 5.12 19.04 5.39
C THR A 354 5.28 17.58 4.96
N GLN A 355 5.76 17.35 3.73
CA GLN A 355 6.06 15.99 3.26
C GLN A 355 7.04 15.27 4.19
N ALA A 356 8.10 15.94 4.63
CA ALA A 356 9.05 15.38 5.59
C ALA A 356 8.42 15.08 6.96
N GLY A 357 7.54 15.96 7.46
CA GLY A 357 6.80 15.75 8.70
C GLY A 357 5.84 14.57 8.59
N PHE A 358 5.16 14.42 7.45
CA PHE A 358 4.29 13.28 7.17
C PHE A 358 5.06 11.95 7.14
N VAL A 359 6.22 11.90 6.49
CA VAL A 359 7.09 10.73 6.50
C VAL A 359 7.48 10.33 7.93
N LYS A 360 7.94 11.29 8.76
CA LYS A 360 8.27 11.04 10.18
C LYS A 360 7.05 10.58 10.99
N ALA A 361 5.88 11.12 10.71
CA ALA A 361 4.64 10.72 11.35
C ALA A 361 4.29 9.27 11.03
N LEU A 362 4.42 8.86 9.77
CA LEU A 362 4.23 7.46 9.37
C LEU A 362 5.26 6.54 10.04
N GLU A 363 6.54 6.92 10.10
CA GLU A 363 7.60 6.17 10.79
C GLU A 363 7.33 5.94 12.28
N SER A 364 6.52 6.80 12.90
CA SER A 364 6.13 6.69 14.30
C SER A 364 4.99 5.71 14.57
N LEU A 365 4.33 5.19 13.53
CA LEU A 365 3.21 4.26 13.68
C LEU A 365 3.69 2.91 14.23
N LYS A 366 3.07 2.47 15.33
CA LYS A 366 3.33 1.18 15.98
C LYS A 366 2.02 0.49 16.25
N GLY A 367 1.77 -0.62 15.56
CA GLY A 367 0.57 -1.43 15.76
C GLY A 367 -0.74 -0.67 15.51
N PHE A 368 -0.76 0.27 14.56
CA PHE A 368 -1.97 1.02 14.28
C PHE A 368 -3.04 0.13 13.69
N GLU A 369 -4.21 0.12 14.31
CA GLU A 369 -5.34 -0.71 13.94
C GLU A 369 -6.41 0.06 13.18
N THR A 370 -6.78 -0.42 12.01
CA THR A 370 -7.88 0.11 11.20
C THR A 370 -9.22 -0.54 11.53
N GLY A 371 -9.20 -1.64 12.27
CA GLY A 371 -10.35 -2.52 12.50
C GLY A 371 -10.56 -3.57 11.41
N LEU A 372 -10.17 -3.31 10.18
CA LEU A 372 -10.42 -4.17 9.00
C LEU A 372 -9.18 -4.94 8.52
N THR A 373 -8.03 -4.26 8.53
CA THR A 373 -6.73 -4.84 8.12
C THR A 373 -5.92 -5.21 9.34
N LEU A 374 -4.91 -6.04 9.17
CA LEU A 374 -3.95 -6.35 10.22
C LEU A 374 -3.18 -5.10 10.65
N PRO A 375 -2.69 -5.04 11.91
CA PRO A 375 -2.05 -3.85 12.45
C PRO A 375 -0.85 -3.40 11.63
N THR A 376 -0.70 -2.08 11.46
CA THR A 376 0.38 -1.46 10.68
C THR A 376 1.47 -0.90 11.59
N THR A 377 2.73 -1.23 11.30
CA THR A 377 3.92 -0.69 11.96
C THR A 377 4.94 -0.25 10.93
N PHE A 378 5.44 0.99 11.07
CA PHE A 378 6.53 1.50 10.25
C PHE A 378 7.72 1.95 11.10
N SER A 379 8.88 2.14 10.46
CA SER A 379 10.04 2.80 11.04
C SER A 379 10.89 3.45 9.95
N ALA A 380 11.97 4.11 10.32
CA ALA A 380 12.91 4.69 9.37
C ALA A 380 13.53 3.65 8.41
N THR A 381 13.64 2.39 8.85
CA THR A 381 14.22 1.29 8.08
C THR A 381 13.19 0.24 7.65
N GLU A 382 11.95 0.37 8.09
CA GLU A 382 10.87 -0.57 7.76
C GLU A 382 9.72 0.17 7.07
N ARG A 383 9.56 -0.05 5.78
CA ARG A 383 8.53 0.53 4.93
C ARG A 383 7.39 -0.45 4.62
N GLU A 384 7.52 -1.69 5.08
CA GLU A 384 6.50 -2.73 5.01
C GLU A 384 5.68 -2.72 6.30
N GLY A 385 4.50 -2.14 6.26
CA GLY A 385 3.66 -1.93 7.45
C GLY A 385 2.96 -3.19 7.93
N ASN A 386 2.77 -4.18 7.06
CA ASN A 386 2.14 -5.45 7.38
C ASN A 386 3.00 -6.62 6.93
N GLN A 387 3.35 -7.50 7.87
CA GLN A 387 4.22 -8.65 7.66
C GLN A 387 3.55 -9.98 8.04
N SER A 388 2.24 -9.98 8.18
CA SER A 388 1.46 -11.15 8.57
C SER A 388 0.19 -11.28 7.74
N ALA A 389 -0.37 -12.47 7.74
CA ALA A 389 -1.64 -12.77 7.09
C ALA A 389 -2.40 -13.84 7.90
N ARG A 390 -3.66 -14.01 7.57
CA ARG A 390 -4.52 -15.09 8.05
C ARG A 390 -4.74 -16.10 6.94
N ILE A 391 -5.29 -17.24 7.28
CA ILE A 391 -5.77 -18.22 6.31
C ILE A 391 -7.30 -18.09 6.24
N VAL A 392 -7.82 -17.96 5.04
CA VAL A 392 -9.25 -18.05 4.76
C VAL A 392 -9.54 -19.37 4.07
N GLU A 393 -10.57 -20.08 4.53
CA GLU A 393 -11.04 -21.33 3.94
C GLU A 393 -12.43 -21.15 3.35
N ILE A 394 -12.65 -21.69 2.17
CA ILE A 394 -13.96 -21.71 1.53
C ILE A 394 -14.77 -22.89 2.07
N GLN A 395 -15.93 -22.60 2.63
CA GLN A 395 -16.82 -23.60 3.20
C GLN A 395 -17.68 -24.29 2.12
N SER A 396 -18.39 -25.33 2.47
CA SER A 396 -19.26 -26.09 1.54
C SER A 396 -20.41 -25.26 0.97
N ASP A 397 -20.85 -24.24 1.69
CA ASP A 397 -21.87 -23.25 1.26
C ASP A 397 -21.28 -22.07 0.49
N LEU A 398 -20.00 -22.15 0.13
CA LEU A 398 -19.20 -21.13 -0.56
C LEU A 398 -18.94 -19.85 0.26
N THR A 399 -19.29 -19.84 1.53
CA THR A 399 -18.90 -18.76 2.44
C THR A 399 -17.41 -18.85 2.75
N ARG A 400 -16.84 -17.72 3.17
CA ARG A 400 -15.44 -17.62 3.57
C ARG A 400 -15.32 -17.66 5.10
N LYS A 401 -14.41 -18.44 5.62
CA LYS A 401 -14.13 -18.52 7.05
C LYS A 401 -12.66 -18.23 7.34
N LEU A 402 -12.37 -17.23 8.14
CA LEU A 402 -11.02 -17.00 8.65
C LEU A 402 -10.67 -18.06 9.69
N LEU A 403 -9.60 -18.81 9.43
CA LEU A 403 -9.08 -19.77 10.38
C LEU A 403 -8.33 -19.04 11.53
N PRO A 404 -8.26 -19.64 12.73
CA PRO A 404 -7.54 -19.07 13.87
C PRO A 404 -6.01 -19.23 13.72
N VAL A 405 -5.50 -18.97 12.53
CA VAL A 405 -4.08 -19.12 12.16
C VAL A 405 -3.59 -17.80 11.60
N VAL A 406 -2.48 -17.31 12.15
CA VAL A 406 -1.72 -16.18 11.62
C VAL A 406 -0.42 -16.73 11.05
N VAL A 407 -0.13 -16.40 9.83
CA VAL A 407 1.11 -16.77 9.12
C VAL A 407 1.99 -15.54 8.94
N GLN A 408 3.29 -15.75 9.07
CA GLN A 408 4.32 -14.73 8.85
C GLN A 408 5.46 -15.36 8.06
N ALA A 409 6.16 -14.57 7.27
CA ALA A 409 7.38 -15.03 6.64
C ALA A 409 8.42 -15.34 7.72
N LYS A 410 8.88 -16.58 7.76
CA LYS A 410 10.04 -17.00 8.56
C LYS A 410 11.24 -16.98 7.64
N GLY A 411 12.27 -16.22 7.95
CA GLY A 411 13.49 -16.14 7.13
C GLY A 411 14.14 -14.76 7.23
N GLU A 412 15.45 -14.74 7.00
CA GLU A 412 16.20 -13.49 6.96
C GLU A 412 15.76 -12.64 5.76
N LYS A 413 15.68 -11.31 5.97
CA LYS A 413 15.59 -10.38 4.83
C LYS A 413 16.89 -10.53 4.01
N PRO A 414 16.83 -10.53 2.67
CA PRO A 414 18.04 -10.48 1.86
C PRO A 414 18.92 -9.31 2.33
N LYS A 415 20.22 -9.58 2.51
CA LYS A 415 21.22 -8.56 2.85
C LYS A 415 21.36 -7.54 1.74
#